data_fecbb2c1c3e6b2f532bde94484f8906b
#
_entry.id   fecbb2c1c3e6b2f532bde94484f8906b
#
_cell.length_a   1.000
_cell.length_b   1.000
_cell.length_c   1.000
_cell.angle_alpha   90.00
_cell.angle_beta   90.00
_cell.angle_gamma   90.00
#
_symmetry.space_group_name_H-M   'P 1'
#
loop_
_entity.id
_entity.type
_entity.pdbx_description
1 polymer ?
#
loop_
_entity_poly.entity_id
_entity_poly.type
_entity_poly.pdbx_seq_one_letter_code
_entity_poly.pdbx_strand_id
1 'polypeptide(L)'
;MKQLLSLLPLLFLPVCTAIGQSSPIRRATEQTADRSVRLWGIRFEPDLLLLSPASQRMVIVRYGGTMSACDTTALPTDIPIANSVTNYRGRRYVTLVSDWFDKRNAEALLELTAHESFHFYQDSLGIEAVTSQNSHLDTPQGRALLHMEFDALRRALRGSRRALKTALQIREERRRMFPDNNESTFEKHEGTAQYTGLRIAYTKDRTIRHMAIRRLRYEAKKGYVNSFAYATGPAYALLLDRINPAWRSGIATAEGLSEAAADALSETKTNKDSSSPTAKKRMEATRSDSYARYLKAERKTAGDSSRYTGWLASDANVLRIPNDGIHISFNPNDRVIPLADRAVVLRNVTLRGKWGTLVVKQGLVRMNDWSAFLAAAPQLTKGNRITGADYTLTLLPGWEVRHTESGWRIVPVNEVENRKT
;
A
#
# COMPACT_ATOMS: atom_id res chain seq x y z
N MET A 1 -49.97 30.82 34.89
CA MET A 1 -49.39 31.04 33.55
C MET A 1 -48.30 30.01 33.33
N LYS A 2 -48.59 28.92 32.60
CA LYS A 2 -47.67 27.86 32.27
C LYS A 2 -47.07 28.18 30.91
N GLN A 3 -45.75 28.43 30.84
CA GLN A 3 -45.03 28.53 29.57
C GLN A 3 -44.67 27.14 29.09
N LEU A 4 -45.25 26.73 27.97
CA LEU A 4 -44.85 25.58 27.18
C LEU A 4 -43.53 25.92 26.45
N LEU A 5 -42.44 25.25 26.83
CA LEU A 5 -41.26 25.20 25.98
C LEU A 5 -41.55 24.20 24.83
N SER A 6 -41.72 24.74 23.66
CA SER A 6 -41.79 23.97 22.41
C SER A 6 -40.38 23.42 22.06
N LEU A 7 -40.16 22.14 22.24
CA LEU A 7 -39.06 21.40 21.66
C LEU A 7 -39.25 21.39 20.11
N LEU A 8 -38.48 22.21 19.41
CA LEU A 8 -38.31 22.02 17.97
C LEU A 8 -37.62 20.67 17.73
N PRO A 9 -38.21 19.77 16.92
CA PRO A 9 -37.46 18.61 16.46
C PRO A 9 -36.34 19.10 15.53
N LEU A 10 -35.08 18.87 15.90
CA LEU A 10 -33.95 18.96 14.96
C LEU A 10 -34.30 18.04 13.78
N LEU A 11 -34.62 18.65 12.67
CA LEU A 11 -34.81 17.99 11.39
C LEU A 11 -33.49 17.26 11.04
N PHE A 12 -33.45 15.97 11.27
CA PHE A 12 -32.48 15.06 10.69
C PHE A 12 -32.68 15.11 9.16
N LEU A 13 -31.99 16.03 8.48
CA LEU A 13 -31.83 15.95 7.04
C LEU A 13 -31.13 14.61 6.75
N PRO A 14 -31.72 13.73 5.96
CA PRO A 14 -31.12 12.43 5.67
C PRO A 14 -29.79 12.68 4.96
N VAL A 15 -28.74 12.02 5.43
CA VAL A 15 -27.37 12.02 4.85
C VAL A 15 -27.35 11.60 3.36
N CYS A 16 -28.46 11.11 2.84
CA CYS A 16 -28.69 10.87 1.40
C CYS A 16 -28.53 12.13 0.53
N THR A 17 -28.62 13.34 1.09
CA THR A 17 -28.32 14.58 0.33
C THR A 17 -26.83 14.68 -0.05
N ALA A 18 -25.92 13.98 0.66
CA ALA A 18 -24.51 13.91 0.29
C ALA A 18 -24.25 13.12 -1.01
N ILE A 19 -25.22 12.31 -1.46
CA ILE A 19 -25.17 11.53 -2.72
C ILE A 19 -26.20 12.06 -3.73
N GLY A 20 -26.53 13.34 -3.64
CA GLY A 20 -27.36 14.02 -4.63
C GLY A 20 -26.80 13.91 -6.06
N GLN A 21 -27.61 14.22 -7.08
CA GLN A 21 -27.22 14.10 -8.51
C GLN A 21 -25.89 14.76 -8.86
N SER A 22 -25.41 15.72 -8.08
CA SER A 22 -24.15 16.46 -8.26
C SER A 22 -22.98 15.96 -7.41
N SER A 23 -23.13 14.86 -6.61
CA SER A 23 -22.07 14.44 -5.71
C SER A 23 -20.82 13.97 -6.47
N PRO A 24 -19.60 14.28 -5.98
CA PRO A 24 -18.35 13.87 -6.63
C PRO A 24 -18.25 12.36 -6.81
N ILE A 25 -18.65 11.57 -5.81
CA ILE A 25 -18.58 10.10 -5.87
C ILE A 25 -19.54 9.51 -6.91
N ARG A 26 -20.72 10.06 -7.04
CA ARG A 26 -21.67 9.63 -8.08
C ARG A 26 -21.08 9.84 -9.47
N ARG A 27 -20.57 11.05 -9.75
CA ARG A 27 -19.90 11.33 -11.02
C ARG A 27 -18.72 10.41 -11.29
N ALA A 28 -17.91 10.12 -10.27
CA ALA A 28 -16.79 9.20 -10.39
C ALA A 28 -17.26 7.78 -10.73
N THR A 29 -18.31 7.29 -10.09
CA THR A 29 -18.87 5.95 -10.35
C THR A 29 -19.48 5.86 -11.76
N GLU A 30 -20.27 6.85 -12.18
CA GLU A 30 -20.86 6.89 -13.53
C GLU A 30 -19.78 6.93 -14.62
N GLN A 31 -18.76 7.78 -14.46
CA GLN A 31 -17.63 7.83 -15.41
C GLN A 31 -16.81 6.54 -15.41
N THR A 32 -16.66 5.88 -14.26
CA THR A 32 -16.01 4.57 -14.17
C THR A 32 -16.78 3.53 -14.97
N ALA A 33 -18.08 3.44 -14.78
CA ALA A 33 -18.97 2.54 -15.51
C ALA A 33 -18.89 2.74 -17.04
N ASP A 34 -18.99 3.98 -17.50
CA ASP A 34 -19.00 4.29 -18.94
C ASP A 34 -17.64 4.04 -19.61
N ARG A 35 -16.53 4.36 -18.92
CA ARG A 35 -15.19 4.24 -19.50
C ARG A 35 -14.62 2.84 -19.39
N SER A 36 -15.07 2.04 -18.41
CA SER A 36 -14.60 0.66 -18.23
C SER A 36 -15.03 -0.25 -19.40
N VAL A 37 -16.22 -0.03 -19.98
CA VAL A 37 -16.68 -0.77 -21.17
C VAL A 37 -15.70 -0.63 -22.34
N ARG A 38 -15.21 0.58 -22.58
CA ARG A 38 -14.25 0.83 -23.67
C ARG A 38 -12.87 0.22 -23.40
N LEU A 39 -12.51 0.10 -22.13
CA LEU A 39 -11.18 -0.38 -21.72
C LEU A 39 -11.13 -1.90 -21.56
N TRP A 40 -12.16 -2.49 -20.95
CA TRP A 40 -12.19 -3.91 -20.54
C TRP A 40 -13.36 -4.70 -21.13
N GLY A 41 -14.27 -4.08 -21.87
CA GLY A 41 -15.49 -4.73 -22.38
C GLY A 41 -16.56 -4.99 -21.32
N ILE A 42 -16.32 -4.59 -20.06
CA ILE A 42 -17.20 -4.82 -18.91
C ILE A 42 -17.55 -3.46 -18.29
N ARG A 43 -18.82 -3.29 -17.91
CA ARG A 43 -19.34 -2.11 -17.22
C ARG A 43 -19.12 -2.27 -15.71
N PHE A 44 -18.33 -1.39 -15.10
CA PHE A 44 -18.02 -1.45 -13.67
C PHE A 44 -19.07 -0.67 -12.87
N GLU A 45 -19.97 -1.40 -12.25
CA GLU A 45 -21.09 -0.87 -11.44
C GLU A 45 -21.19 -1.61 -10.10
N PRO A 46 -20.14 -1.58 -9.25
CA PRO A 46 -20.21 -2.26 -7.96
C PRO A 46 -21.09 -1.48 -6.99
N ASP A 47 -21.73 -2.17 -6.06
CA ASP A 47 -22.26 -1.54 -4.86
C ASP A 47 -21.12 -0.99 -4.00
N LEU A 48 -21.35 0.13 -3.29
CA LEU A 48 -20.31 0.81 -2.50
C LEU A 48 -20.67 0.84 -1.02
N LEU A 49 -19.62 0.72 -0.18
CA LEU A 49 -19.63 1.13 1.22
C LEU A 49 -18.74 2.37 1.38
N LEU A 50 -19.32 3.50 1.72
CA LEU A 50 -18.57 4.72 2.00
C LEU A 50 -18.34 4.80 3.50
N LEU A 51 -17.08 4.62 3.93
CA LEU A 51 -16.69 4.59 5.33
C LEU A 51 -16.22 5.97 5.78
N SER A 52 -16.80 6.49 6.86
CA SER A 52 -16.33 7.70 7.53
C SER A 52 -15.93 7.40 8.97
N PRO A 53 -14.65 7.06 9.21
CA PRO A 53 -14.10 6.90 10.55
C PRO A 53 -14.27 8.13 11.43
N ALA A 54 -14.14 9.33 10.85
CA ALA A 54 -14.28 10.59 11.59
C ALA A 54 -15.69 10.78 12.18
N SER A 55 -16.75 10.40 11.45
CA SER A 55 -18.12 10.49 11.91
C SER A 55 -18.66 9.19 12.50
N GLN A 56 -17.88 8.11 12.50
CA GLN A 56 -18.30 6.75 12.89
C GLN A 56 -19.54 6.26 12.12
N ARG A 57 -19.61 6.60 10.83
CA ARG A 57 -20.75 6.29 9.97
C ARG A 57 -20.30 5.51 8.73
N MET A 58 -21.21 4.71 8.22
CA MET A 58 -21.10 4.03 6.94
C MET A 58 -22.33 4.33 6.09
N VAL A 59 -22.11 4.60 4.80
CA VAL A 59 -23.19 4.77 3.81
C VAL A 59 -23.12 3.60 2.84
N ILE A 60 -24.23 2.90 2.69
CA ILE A 60 -24.41 1.81 1.74
C ILE A 60 -25.02 2.39 0.47
N VAL A 61 -24.35 2.25 -0.65
CA VAL A 61 -24.82 2.71 -1.95
C VAL A 61 -25.01 1.50 -2.85
N ARG A 62 -26.23 1.29 -3.34
CA ARG A 62 -26.55 0.21 -4.26
C ARG A 62 -26.69 0.74 -5.67
N TYR A 63 -26.05 0.06 -6.60
CA TYR A 63 -26.12 0.38 -8.02
C TYR A 63 -27.25 -0.44 -8.68
N GLY A 64 -28.25 0.23 -9.21
CA GLY A 64 -29.40 -0.39 -9.90
C GLY A 64 -29.70 0.29 -11.24
N GLY A 65 -28.64 0.56 -12.05
CA GLY A 65 -28.76 1.34 -13.30
C GLY A 65 -28.71 2.85 -13.08
N THR A 66 -29.13 3.30 -11.91
CA THR A 66 -28.91 4.64 -11.34
C THR A 66 -28.59 4.45 -9.86
N MET A 67 -27.73 5.26 -9.28
CA MET A 67 -27.44 5.21 -7.83
C MET A 67 -28.71 5.57 -7.03
N SER A 68 -29.54 4.57 -6.74
CA SER A 68 -30.93 4.76 -6.34
C SER A 68 -31.24 4.48 -4.89
N ALA A 69 -30.36 3.79 -4.15
CA ALA A 69 -30.59 3.47 -2.74
C ALA A 69 -29.37 3.80 -1.88
N CYS A 70 -29.62 4.55 -0.81
CA CYS A 70 -28.60 4.97 0.13
C CYS A 70 -29.12 4.78 1.56
N ASP A 71 -28.49 3.86 2.28
CA ASP A 71 -28.75 3.63 3.71
C ASP A 71 -27.54 4.11 4.53
N THR A 72 -27.82 4.81 5.63
CA THR A 72 -26.75 5.24 6.55
C THR A 72 -26.87 4.48 7.86
N THR A 73 -25.77 3.89 8.31
CA THR A 73 -25.68 3.13 9.56
C THR A 73 -24.44 3.52 10.38
N ALA A 74 -24.36 3.07 11.62
CA ALA A 74 -23.14 3.15 12.39
C ALA A 74 -22.03 2.34 11.69
N LEU A 75 -20.79 2.79 11.76
CA LEU A 75 -19.65 2.08 11.21
C LEU A 75 -19.42 0.77 12.00
N PRO A 76 -19.56 -0.40 11.37
CA PRO A 76 -19.31 -1.67 12.04
C PRO A 76 -17.84 -1.82 12.43
N THR A 77 -17.59 -2.49 13.56
CA THR A 77 -16.22 -2.70 14.09
C THR A 77 -15.46 -3.82 13.37
N ASP A 78 -16.16 -4.67 12.65
CA ASP A 78 -15.65 -5.83 11.91
C ASP A 78 -15.31 -5.53 10.45
N ILE A 79 -15.61 -4.32 9.96
CA ILE A 79 -15.22 -3.89 8.62
C ILE A 79 -13.85 -3.20 8.67
N PRO A 80 -12.86 -3.66 7.86
CA PRO A 80 -11.58 -2.97 7.73
C PRO A 80 -11.76 -1.54 7.19
N ILE A 81 -11.13 -0.56 7.84
CA ILE A 81 -11.13 0.83 7.38
C ILE A 81 -10.06 0.98 6.30
N ALA A 82 -10.39 0.56 5.09
CA ALA A 82 -9.53 0.61 3.92
C ALA A 82 -10.34 0.81 2.65
N ASN A 83 -9.68 1.29 1.58
CA ASN A 83 -10.22 1.15 0.24
C ASN A 83 -9.94 -0.29 -0.20
N SER A 84 -10.96 -1.04 -0.56
CA SER A 84 -10.82 -2.47 -0.88
C SER A 84 -12.15 -3.05 -1.40
N VAL A 85 -12.15 -4.33 -1.74
CA VAL A 85 -13.36 -5.12 -1.91
C VAL A 85 -13.66 -5.88 -0.63
N THR A 86 -14.88 -5.77 -0.11
CA THR A 86 -15.29 -6.32 1.18
C THR A 86 -16.63 -7.03 1.08
N ASN A 87 -16.79 -8.13 1.81
CA ASN A 87 -18.09 -8.78 1.99
C ASN A 87 -18.77 -8.20 3.24
N TYR A 88 -20.01 -7.74 3.07
CA TYR A 88 -20.82 -7.24 4.16
C TYR A 88 -22.24 -7.79 4.05
N ARG A 89 -22.74 -8.43 5.10
CA ARG A 89 -24.08 -9.07 5.17
C ARG A 89 -24.37 -9.95 3.95
N GLY A 90 -23.40 -10.80 3.58
CA GLY A 90 -23.52 -11.75 2.46
C GLY A 90 -23.45 -11.15 1.06
N ARG A 91 -23.09 -9.87 0.93
CA ARG A 91 -22.96 -9.19 -0.36
C ARG A 91 -21.58 -8.56 -0.51
N ARG A 92 -21.05 -8.57 -1.74
CA ARG A 92 -19.74 -8.00 -2.08
C ARG A 92 -19.89 -6.51 -2.42
N TYR A 93 -19.01 -5.68 -1.89
CA TYR A 93 -18.98 -4.23 -2.07
C TYR A 93 -17.58 -3.74 -2.36
N VAL A 94 -17.50 -2.59 -3.03
CA VAL A 94 -16.29 -1.76 -3.01
C VAL A 94 -16.37 -0.81 -1.81
N THR A 95 -15.40 -0.87 -0.91
CA THR A 95 -15.27 0.05 0.22
C THR A 95 -14.37 1.23 -0.14
N LEU A 96 -14.82 2.44 0.19
CA LEU A 96 -14.07 3.68 0.01
C LEU A 96 -14.11 4.50 1.30
N VAL A 97 -12.94 4.95 1.77
CA VAL A 97 -12.83 5.84 2.94
C VAL A 97 -13.18 7.27 2.49
N SER A 98 -14.35 7.76 2.91
CA SER A 98 -14.95 8.99 2.40
C SER A 98 -14.43 10.28 3.05
N ASP A 99 -13.79 10.22 4.23
CA ASP A 99 -13.25 11.39 4.95
C ASP A 99 -12.25 12.24 4.13
N TRP A 100 -11.78 11.70 3.01
CA TRP A 100 -10.81 12.35 2.13
C TRP A 100 -11.40 12.87 0.81
N PHE A 101 -12.68 12.66 0.55
CA PHE A 101 -13.28 13.00 -0.75
C PHE A 101 -13.23 14.50 -1.03
N ASP A 102 -13.53 15.33 -0.05
CA ASP A 102 -13.50 16.80 -0.19
C ASP A 102 -12.07 17.35 -0.37
N LYS A 103 -11.06 16.58 0.03
CA LYS A 103 -9.65 16.94 -0.10
C LYS A 103 -9.01 16.46 -1.41
N ARG A 104 -9.72 15.66 -2.19
CA ARG A 104 -9.26 15.14 -3.49
C ARG A 104 -9.82 15.97 -4.62
N ASN A 105 -9.01 16.16 -5.68
CA ASN A 105 -9.58 16.65 -6.93
C ASN A 105 -10.41 15.55 -7.60
N ALA A 106 -11.24 15.93 -8.58
CA ALA A 106 -12.16 15.02 -9.24
C ALA A 106 -11.44 13.84 -9.91
N GLU A 107 -10.29 14.09 -10.52
CA GLU A 107 -9.48 13.05 -11.18
C GLU A 107 -8.92 12.04 -10.18
N ALA A 108 -8.45 12.49 -9.01
CA ALA A 108 -7.93 11.60 -7.99
C ALA A 108 -9.03 10.74 -7.35
N LEU A 109 -10.25 11.27 -7.21
CA LEU A 109 -11.38 10.49 -6.75
C LEU A 109 -11.83 9.49 -7.82
N LEU A 110 -11.88 9.90 -9.08
CA LEU A 110 -12.21 9.03 -10.20
C LEU A 110 -11.17 7.91 -10.37
N GLU A 111 -9.88 8.22 -10.22
CA GLU A 111 -8.79 7.25 -10.26
C GLU A 111 -8.94 6.19 -9.17
N LEU A 112 -9.22 6.62 -7.92
CA LEU A 112 -9.44 5.71 -6.80
C LEU A 112 -10.67 4.84 -7.02
N THR A 113 -11.81 5.46 -7.40
CA THR A 113 -13.06 4.73 -7.64
C THR A 113 -12.89 3.67 -8.73
N ALA A 114 -12.20 4.01 -9.81
CA ALA A 114 -11.94 3.09 -10.91
C ALA A 114 -10.96 1.97 -10.53
N HIS A 115 -9.95 2.27 -9.72
CA HIS A 115 -9.01 1.28 -9.19
C HIS A 115 -9.73 0.23 -8.32
N GLU A 116 -10.49 0.67 -7.34
CA GLU A 116 -11.20 -0.24 -6.42
C GLU A 116 -12.36 -0.98 -7.14
N SER A 117 -13.04 -0.31 -8.08
CA SER A 117 -14.03 -0.99 -8.91
C SER A 117 -13.41 -2.06 -9.79
N PHE A 118 -12.20 -1.88 -10.30
CA PHE A 118 -11.50 -2.90 -11.06
C PHE A 118 -11.26 -4.16 -10.20
N HIS A 119 -10.83 -4.02 -8.96
CA HIS A 119 -10.67 -5.16 -8.05
C HIS A 119 -11.95 -5.97 -7.85
N PHE A 120 -13.11 -5.32 -7.92
CA PHE A 120 -14.39 -6.02 -7.84
C PHE A 120 -14.64 -6.95 -9.04
N TYR A 121 -14.14 -6.60 -10.23
CA TYR A 121 -14.33 -7.34 -11.48
C TYR A 121 -13.12 -8.18 -11.91
N GLN A 122 -12.00 -8.13 -11.20
CA GLN A 122 -10.76 -8.83 -11.58
C GLN A 122 -10.94 -10.34 -11.76
N ASP A 123 -11.72 -10.98 -10.87
CA ASP A 123 -11.99 -12.42 -10.96
C ASP A 123 -12.65 -12.80 -12.30
N SER A 124 -13.59 -11.96 -12.78
CA SER A 124 -14.26 -12.16 -14.07
C SER A 124 -13.36 -11.91 -15.27
N LEU A 125 -12.22 -11.24 -15.06
CA LEU A 125 -11.16 -11.04 -16.06
C LEU A 125 -10.04 -12.09 -15.94
N GLY A 126 -10.19 -13.10 -15.08
CA GLY A 126 -9.16 -14.14 -14.84
C GLY A 126 -7.91 -13.63 -14.14
N ILE A 127 -8.00 -12.55 -13.36
CA ILE A 127 -6.90 -12.00 -12.58
C ILE A 127 -7.14 -12.30 -11.11
N GLU A 128 -6.37 -13.24 -10.57
CA GLU A 128 -6.49 -13.69 -9.18
C GLU A 128 -6.01 -12.62 -8.19
N ALA A 129 -6.68 -12.55 -7.04
CA ALA A 129 -6.24 -11.76 -5.92
C ALA A 129 -5.05 -12.46 -5.22
N VAL A 130 -3.97 -11.72 -5.03
CA VAL A 130 -2.75 -12.24 -4.39
C VAL A 130 -2.23 -11.30 -3.32
N THR A 131 -1.66 -11.86 -2.25
CA THR A 131 -0.96 -11.11 -1.22
C THR A 131 0.51 -10.98 -1.59
N SER A 132 1.11 -9.82 -1.34
CA SER A 132 2.53 -9.58 -1.64
C SER A 132 3.46 -10.46 -0.81
N GLN A 133 4.41 -11.12 -1.48
CA GLN A 133 5.51 -11.90 -0.90
C GLN A 133 6.86 -11.33 -1.32
N ASN A 134 6.99 -10.02 -1.37
CA ASN A 134 8.09 -9.29 -2.00
C ASN A 134 8.99 -8.58 -0.98
N SER A 135 9.23 -9.19 0.20
CA SER A 135 10.06 -8.61 1.28
C SER A 135 11.48 -8.27 0.84
N HIS A 136 12.02 -8.93 -0.17
CA HIS A 136 13.32 -8.61 -0.78
C HIS A 136 13.38 -7.16 -1.31
N LEU A 137 12.25 -6.56 -1.67
CA LEU A 137 12.17 -5.16 -2.12
C LEU A 137 12.41 -4.13 -1.01
N ASP A 138 12.49 -4.55 0.25
CA ASP A 138 12.94 -3.70 1.36
C ASP A 138 14.41 -3.91 1.72
N THR A 139 15.10 -4.88 1.07
CA THR A 139 16.56 -5.02 1.19
C THR A 139 17.30 -3.96 0.36
N PRO A 140 18.52 -3.55 0.74
CA PRO A 140 19.31 -2.59 -0.05
C PRO A 140 19.53 -3.03 -1.50
N GLN A 141 19.75 -4.32 -1.73
CA GLN A 141 19.99 -4.89 -3.06
C GLN A 141 18.72 -4.87 -3.93
N GLY A 142 17.59 -5.37 -3.39
CA GLY A 142 16.31 -5.37 -4.09
C GLY A 142 15.87 -3.94 -4.44
N ARG A 143 16.02 -3.01 -3.49
CA ARG A 143 15.72 -1.58 -3.71
C ARG A 143 16.61 -0.94 -4.76
N ALA A 144 17.92 -1.22 -4.76
CA ALA A 144 18.83 -0.70 -5.75
C ALA A 144 18.44 -1.12 -7.17
N LEU A 145 18.11 -2.40 -7.38
CA LEU A 145 17.64 -2.91 -8.66
C LEU A 145 16.29 -2.32 -9.05
N LEU A 146 15.36 -2.15 -8.12
CA LEU A 146 14.07 -1.54 -8.39
C LEU A 146 14.19 -0.05 -8.77
N HIS A 147 15.09 0.71 -8.14
CA HIS A 147 15.41 2.09 -8.57
C HIS A 147 15.93 2.16 -10.00
N MET A 148 16.81 1.22 -10.38
CA MET A 148 17.31 1.14 -11.74
C MET A 148 16.19 0.83 -12.74
N GLU A 149 15.28 -0.07 -12.38
CA GLU A 149 14.11 -0.38 -13.21
C GLU A 149 13.19 0.83 -13.35
N PHE A 150 12.89 1.57 -12.27
CA PHE A 150 12.13 2.81 -12.35
C PHE A 150 12.77 3.83 -13.28
N ASP A 151 14.09 3.97 -13.25
CA ASP A 151 14.81 4.86 -14.17
C ASP A 151 14.69 4.41 -15.62
N ALA A 152 14.78 3.12 -15.86
CA ALA A 152 14.64 2.55 -17.20
C ALA A 152 13.19 2.70 -17.71
N LEU A 153 12.18 2.41 -16.90
CA LEU A 153 10.76 2.58 -17.25
C LEU A 153 10.41 4.05 -17.56
N ARG A 154 10.95 5.01 -16.80
CA ARG A 154 10.75 6.44 -17.10
C ARG A 154 11.30 6.84 -18.46
N ARG A 155 12.43 6.27 -18.87
CA ARG A 155 13.00 6.49 -20.23
C ARG A 155 12.18 5.77 -21.30
N ALA A 156 11.69 4.56 -21.00
CA ALA A 156 10.82 3.80 -21.90
C ALA A 156 9.50 4.52 -22.18
N LEU A 157 8.86 5.06 -21.16
CA LEU A 157 7.62 5.86 -21.29
C LEU A 157 7.84 7.14 -22.12
N ARG A 158 9.07 7.67 -22.20
CA ARG A 158 9.44 8.78 -23.09
C ARG A 158 9.76 8.35 -24.52
N GLY A 159 9.67 7.05 -24.83
CA GLY A 159 9.81 6.51 -26.20
C GLY A 159 11.05 5.66 -26.44
N SER A 160 11.90 5.42 -25.45
CA SER A 160 13.10 4.60 -25.63
C SER A 160 12.80 3.11 -25.55
N ARG A 161 12.71 2.42 -26.70
CA ARG A 161 12.56 0.95 -26.76
C ARG A 161 13.74 0.22 -26.09
N ARG A 162 14.96 0.77 -26.23
CA ARG A 162 16.16 0.22 -25.55
C ARG A 162 16.01 0.26 -24.03
N ALA A 163 15.42 1.34 -23.49
CA ALA A 163 15.20 1.46 -22.05
C ALA A 163 14.16 0.45 -21.53
N LEU A 164 13.14 0.08 -22.32
CA LEU A 164 12.23 -0.99 -21.97
C LEU A 164 12.97 -2.34 -21.88
N LYS A 165 13.82 -2.68 -22.87
CA LYS A 165 14.67 -3.88 -22.78
C LYS A 165 15.54 -3.88 -21.53
N THR A 166 16.11 -2.72 -21.16
CA THR A 166 16.92 -2.57 -19.94
C THR A 166 16.07 -2.80 -18.69
N ALA A 167 14.84 -2.28 -18.62
CA ALA A 167 13.95 -2.48 -17.48
C ALA A 167 13.66 -3.98 -17.28
N LEU A 168 13.31 -4.68 -18.35
CA LEU A 168 13.04 -6.12 -18.32
C LEU A 168 14.27 -6.94 -17.90
N GLN A 169 15.47 -6.59 -18.37
CA GLN A 169 16.71 -7.25 -17.93
C GLN A 169 17.01 -7.04 -16.44
N ILE A 170 16.73 -5.84 -15.90
CA ILE A 170 16.91 -5.56 -14.49
C ILE A 170 15.89 -6.34 -13.65
N ARG A 171 14.64 -6.42 -14.10
CA ARG A 171 13.59 -7.22 -13.46
C ARG A 171 14.01 -8.69 -13.39
N GLU A 172 14.46 -9.25 -14.50
CA GLU A 172 14.89 -10.64 -14.58
C GLU A 172 16.10 -10.92 -13.68
N GLU A 173 17.08 -10.00 -13.62
CA GLU A 173 18.20 -10.13 -12.69
C GLU A 173 17.75 -10.12 -11.24
N ARG A 174 16.78 -9.25 -10.86
CA ARG A 174 16.24 -9.22 -9.51
C ARG A 174 15.51 -10.51 -9.16
N ARG A 175 14.67 -11.03 -10.06
CA ARG A 175 13.97 -12.31 -9.87
C ARG A 175 14.94 -13.48 -9.66
N ARG A 176 16.01 -13.52 -10.44
CA ARG A 176 17.06 -14.54 -10.29
C ARG A 176 17.83 -14.41 -8.97
N MET A 177 18.04 -13.18 -8.48
CA MET A 177 18.70 -12.93 -7.21
C MET A 177 17.81 -13.26 -6.01
N PHE A 178 16.50 -13.16 -6.17
CA PHE A 178 15.49 -13.38 -5.13
C PHE A 178 14.38 -14.26 -5.69
N PRO A 179 14.59 -15.58 -5.80
CA PRO A 179 13.64 -16.49 -6.46
C PRO A 179 12.30 -16.61 -5.71
N ASP A 180 12.32 -16.47 -4.37
CA ASP A 180 11.12 -16.60 -3.53
C ASP A 180 10.36 -15.27 -3.49
N ASN A 181 9.72 -14.91 -4.61
CA ASN A 181 8.92 -13.71 -4.74
C ASN A 181 7.71 -13.93 -5.65
N ASN A 182 6.75 -13.01 -5.58
CA ASN A 182 5.59 -12.99 -6.47
C ASN A 182 5.37 -11.61 -7.13
N GLU A 183 6.47 -10.94 -7.51
CA GLU A 183 6.39 -9.61 -8.14
C GLU A 183 5.44 -9.60 -9.34
N SER A 184 5.52 -10.60 -10.24
CA SER A 184 4.75 -10.65 -11.48
C SER A 184 3.24 -10.76 -11.24
N THR A 185 2.82 -11.70 -10.38
CA THR A 185 1.41 -11.90 -10.06
C THR A 185 0.83 -10.77 -9.23
N PHE A 186 1.60 -10.24 -8.26
CA PHE A 186 1.19 -9.09 -7.47
C PHE A 186 1.11 -7.81 -8.31
N GLU A 187 2.06 -7.59 -9.23
CA GLU A 187 1.99 -6.48 -10.18
C GLU A 187 0.82 -6.65 -11.15
N LYS A 188 0.52 -7.87 -11.61
CA LYS A 188 -0.68 -8.13 -12.42
C LYS A 188 -1.94 -7.75 -11.66
N HIS A 189 -2.07 -8.12 -10.39
CA HIS A 189 -3.20 -7.79 -9.55
C HIS A 189 -3.34 -6.27 -9.31
N GLU A 190 -2.38 -5.62 -8.68
CA GLU A 190 -2.45 -4.21 -8.30
C GLU A 190 -2.14 -3.25 -9.46
N GLY A 191 -1.23 -3.66 -10.33
CA GLY A 191 -0.77 -2.83 -11.44
C GLY A 191 -1.83 -2.63 -12.52
N THR A 192 -2.64 -3.66 -12.82
CA THR A 192 -3.76 -3.52 -13.76
C THR A 192 -4.88 -2.66 -13.18
N ALA A 193 -5.16 -2.76 -11.86
CA ALA A 193 -6.09 -1.89 -11.17
C ALA A 193 -5.63 -0.43 -11.25
N GLN A 194 -4.34 -0.18 -10.97
CA GLN A 194 -3.78 1.17 -11.04
C GLN A 194 -3.70 1.73 -12.46
N TYR A 195 -3.40 0.90 -13.46
CA TYR A 195 -3.48 1.27 -14.88
C TYR A 195 -4.92 1.66 -15.24
N THR A 196 -5.90 0.88 -14.81
CA THR A 196 -7.33 1.14 -15.04
C THR A 196 -7.74 2.48 -14.43
N GLY A 197 -7.36 2.75 -13.18
CA GLY A 197 -7.57 4.03 -12.54
C GLY A 197 -7.04 5.21 -13.37
N LEU A 198 -5.79 5.11 -13.85
CA LEU A 198 -5.18 6.15 -14.68
C LEU A 198 -5.89 6.33 -16.03
N ARG A 199 -6.22 5.23 -16.73
CA ARG A 199 -6.89 5.28 -18.05
C ARG A 199 -8.32 5.82 -17.97
N ILE A 200 -9.00 5.58 -16.85
CA ILE A 200 -10.36 6.08 -16.62
C ILE A 200 -10.32 7.55 -16.15
N ALA A 201 -9.39 7.93 -15.27
CA ALA A 201 -9.34 9.28 -14.72
C ALA A 201 -8.89 10.33 -15.76
N TYR A 202 -7.95 9.96 -16.64
CA TYR A 202 -7.35 10.90 -17.58
C TYR A 202 -7.63 10.50 -19.02
N THR A 203 -7.97 11.48 -19.87
CA THR A 203 -8.33 11.23 -21.28
C THR A 203 -7.17 11.43 -22.26
N LYS A 204 -6.16 12.23 -21.86
CA LYS A 204 -5.02 12.56 -22.73
C LYS A 204 -3.84 11.63 -22.45
N ASP A 205 -3.37 10.89 -23.45
CA ASP A 205 -2.22 9.98 -23.34
C ASP A 205 -0.96 10.65 -22.78
N ARG A 206 -0.73 11.92 -23.11
CA ARG A 206 0.39 12.69 -22.55
C ARG A 206 0.26 12.86 -21.05
N THR A 207 -0.94 13.14 -20.55
CA THR A 207 -1.22 13.28 -19.11
C THR A 207 -1.07 11.94 -18.40
N ILE A 208 -1.62 10.86 -18.97
CA ILE A 208 -1.53 9.50 -18.40
C ILE A 208 -0.07 9.08 -18.25
N ARG A 209 0.74 9.25 -19.31
CA ARG A 209 2.18 8.99 -19.26
C ARG A 209 2.92 9.85 -18.24
N HIS A 210 2.57 11.12 -18.14
CA HIS A 210 3.14 12.01 -17.14
C HIS A 210 2.86 11.54 -15.72
N MET A 211 1.63 11.11 -15.45
CA MET A 211 1.22 10.58 -14.15
C MET A 211 1.97 9.28 -13.82
N ALA A 212 2.11 8.34 -14.76
CA ALA A 212 2.92 7.13 -14.57
C ALA A 212 4.39 7.45 -14.28
N ILE A 213 5.01 8.38 -15.02
CA ILE A 213 6.39 8.84 -14.76
C ILE A 213 6.51 9.49 -13.39
N ARG A 214 5.52 10.27 -12.97
CA ARG A 214 5.47 10.91 -11.65
C ARG A 214 5.38 9.87 -10.54
N ARG A 215 4.59 8.80 -10.71
CA ARG A 215 4.51 7.68 -9.75
C ARG A 215 5.84 6.97 -9.58
N LEU A 216 6.53 6.61 -10.67
CA LEU A 216 7.86 6.02 -10.62
C LEU A 216 8.88 6.88 -9.84
N ARG A 217 8.71 8.20 -9.80
CA ARG A 217 9.55 9.11 -9.00
C ARG A 217 9.13 9.17 -7.54
N TYR A 218 7.83 9.11 -7.31
CA TYR A 218 7.26 9.27 -5.97
C TYR A 218 7.45 8.01 -5.13
N GLU A 219 7.23 6.83 -5.72
CA GLU A 219 7.36 5.55 -5.04
C GLU A 219 8.81 5.26 -4.60
N ALA A 220 9.79 5.85 -5.26
CA ALA A 220 11.20 5.74 -4.86
C ALA A 220 11.51 6.12 -3.39
N LYS A 221 10.54 6.72 -2.66
CA LYS A 221 10.68 7.14 -1.26
C LYS A 221 9.95 6.24 -0.27
N LYS A 222 9.22 5.22 -0.75
CA LYS A 222 8.33 4.39 0.09
C LYS A 222 8.91 2.98 0.35
N GLY A 223 8.20 2.19 1.14
CA GLY A 223 8.38 0.75 1.19
C GLY A 223 7.86 0.10 -0.08
N TYR A 224 8.63 -0.82 -0.67
CA TYR A 224 8.31 -1.34 -2.01
C TYR A 224 7.51 -2.63 -1.99
N VAL A 225 7.51 -3.36 -0.89
CA VAL A 225 6.86 -4.68 -0.79
C VAL A 225 5.45 -4.70 -1.35
N ASN A 226 4.65 -3.65 -1.05
CA ASN A 226 3.29 -3.51 -1.55
C ASN A 226 3.13 -2.38 -2.57
N SER A 227 4.00 -1.36 -2.58
CA SER A 227 3.76 -0.14 -3.35
C SER A 227 4.40 -0.14 -4.74
N PHE A 228 5.37 -1.03 -5.02
CA PHE A 228 6.07 -1.06 -6.32
C PHE A 228 5.09 -1.27 -7.48
N ALA A 229 4.11 -2.14 -7.32
CA ALA A 229 3.15 -2.52 -8.36
C ALA A 229 2.29 -1.33 -8.83
N TYR A 230 2.02 -0.38 -7.95
CA TYR A 230 1.31 0.88 -8.30
C TYR A 230 2.12 1.83 -9.18
N ALA A 231 3.43 1.58 -9.31
CA ALA A 231 4.31 2.36 -10.17
C ALA A 231 4.75 1.59 -11.41
N THR A 232 5.22 0.35 -11.26
CA THR A 232 5.71 -0.48 -12.37
C THR A 232 4.58 -1.01 -13.22
N GLY A 233 3.48 -1.46 -12.62
CA GLY A 233 2.34 -2.02 -13.33
C GLY A 233 1.74 -1.07 -14.38
N PRO A 234 1.30 0.15 -14.02
CA PRO A 234 0.82 1.09 -15.03
C PRO A 234 1.90 1.49 -16.05
N ALA A 235 3.19 1.48 -15.67
CA ALA A 235 4.25 1.77 -16.62
C ALA A 235 4.38 0.67 -17.70
N TYR A 236 4.39 -0.60 -17.31
CA TYR A 236 4.40 -1.73 -18.25
C TYR A 236 3.11 -1.78 -19.07
N ALA A 237 1.94 -1.62 -18.45
CA ALA A 237 0.66 -1.64 -19.15
C ALA A 237 0.55 -0.53 -20.23
N LEU A 238 1.01 0.70 -19.94
CA LEU A 238 1.07 1.78 -20.92
C LEU A 238 2.12 1.56 -22.03
N LEU A 239 3.17 0.81 -21.75
CA LEU A 239 4.13 0.39 -22.77
C LEU A 239 3.54 -0.73 -23.63
N LEU A 240 2.81 -1.66 -23.04
CA LEU A 240 2.03 -2.68 -23.74
C LEU A 240 0.97 -2.08 -24.66
N ASP A 241 0.25 -1.04 -24.26
CA ASP A 241 -0.70 -0.31 -25.13
C ASP A 241 -0.06 0.13 -26.46
N ARG A 242 1.27 0.35 -26.48
CA ARG A 242 2.03 0.81 -27.64
C ARG A 242 2.65 -0.31 -28.48
N ILE A 243 3.03 -1.43 -27.85
CA ILE A 243 3.76 -2.51 -28.52
C ILE A 243 2.88 -3.72 -28.85
N ASN A 244 1.81 -3.92 -28.08
CA ASN A 244 0.80 -4.97 -28.28
C ASN A 244 -0.57 -4.44 -27.79
N PRO A 245 -1.34 -3.67 -28.56
CA PRO A 245 -2.62 -3.10 -28.11
C PRO A 245 -3.66 -4.12 -27.67
N ALA A 246 -3.51 -5.37 -28.09
CA ALA A 246 -4.41 -6.47 -27.71
C ALA A 246 -4.05 -7.15 -26.37
N TRP A 247 -3.02 -6.70 -25.67
CA TRP A 247 -2.50 -7.37 -24.45
C TRP A 247 -3.56 -7.64 -23.37
N ARG A 248 -4.59 -6.79 -23.27
CA ARG A 248 -5.64 -6.95 -22.25
C ARG A 248 -6.45 -8.23 -22.41
N SER A 249 -6.69 -8.68 -23.64
CA SER A 249 -7.40 -9.95 -23.88
C SER A 249 -6.58 -11.19 -23.47
N GLY A 250 -5.26 -11.09 -23.44
CA GLY A 250 -4.36 -12.16 -23.02
C GLY A 250 -3.90 -12.08 -21.55
N ILE A 251 -4.33 -11.05 -20.80
CA ILE A 251 -3.79 -10.82 -19.44
C ILE A 251 -4.10 -11.95 -18.46
N ALA A 252 -5.21 -12.64 -18.64
CA ALA A 252 -5.60 -13.77 -17.77
C ALA A 252 -4.53 -14.88 -17.77
N THR A 253 -3.98 -15.20 -18.94
CA THR A 253 -2.99 -16.29 -19.13
C THR A 253 -1.55 -15.81 -18.98
N ALA A 254 -1.28 -14.50 -19.04
CA ALA A 254 0.05 -13.95 -18.82
C ALA A 254 0.46 -14.12 -17.33
N GLU A 255 1.71 -14.45 -17.05
CA GLU A 255 2.27 -14.49 -15.70
C GLU A 255 2.20 -13.11 -15.06
N GLY A 256 2.59 -12.07 -15.79
CA GLY A 256 2.58 -10.68 -15.37
C GLY A 256 2.68 -9.67 -16.51
N LEU A 257 2.67 -8.39 -16.17
CA LEU A 257 2.76 -7.30 -17.15
C LEU A 257 4.16 -7.18 -17.76
N SER A 258 5.20 -7.44 -16.99
CA SER A 258 6.59 -7.44 -17.48
C SER A 258 6.86 -8.59 -18.44
N GLU A 259 6.32 -9.77 -18.19
CA GLU A 259 6.41 -10.95 -19.04
C GLU A 259 5.68 -10.71 -20.35
N ALA A 260 4.45 -10.24 -20.31
CA ALA A 260 3.70 -9.85 -21.51
C ALA A 260 4.46 -8.80 -22.34
N ALA A 261 5.16 -7.85 -21.72
CA ALA A 261 5.97 -6.87 -22.42
C ALA A 261 7.24 -7.48 -23.02
N ALA A 262 7.85 -8.48 -22.38
CA ALA A 262 9.00 -9.21 -22.91
C ALA A 262 8.60 -10.02 -24.15
N ASP A 263 7.48 -10.73 -24.10
CA ASP A 263 6.94 -11.52 -25.21
C ASP A 263 6.62 -10.63 -26.42
N ALA A 264 5.89 -9.54 -26.21
CA ALA A 264 5.57 -8.57 -27.26
C ALA A 264 6.82 -7.94 -27.92
N LEU A 265 7.90 -7.76 -27.15
CA LEU A 265 9.17 -7.29 -27.70
C LEU A 265 9.91 -8.38 -28.50
N SER A 266 9.77 -9.65 -28.13
CA SER A 266 10.42 -10.77 -28.82
C SER A 266 9.81 -11.00 -30.20
N GLU A 267 8.47 -10.92 -30.30
CA GLU A 267 7.71 -11.04 -31.55
C GLU A 267 8.05 -9.94 -32.56
N THR A 268 8.43 -8.76 -32.08
CA THR A 268 8.76 -7.59 -32.94
C THR A 268 10.25 -7.48 -33.26
N LYS A 269 11.05 -8.55 -33.13
CA LYS A 269 12.47 -8.56 -33.50
C LYS A 269 12.64 -8.28 -35.01
N THR A 270 12.96 -7.06 -35.35
CA THR A 270 13.57 -6.74 -36.66
C THR A 270 15.09 -6.90 -36.53
N ASN A 271 15.74 -7.39 -37.60
CA ASN A 271 17.18 -7.69 -37.69
C ASN A 271 18.16 -6.53 -37.42
N LYS A 272 17.68 -5.38 -36.92
CA LYS A 272 18.47 -4.15 -36.71
C LYS A 272 19.03 -3.95 -35.30
N ASP A 273 18.90 -4.93 -34.40
CA ASP A 273 19.27 -4.76 -32.97
C ASP A 273 20.70 -5.24 -32.63
N SER A 274 21.62 -5.29 -33.59
CA SER A 274 23.04 -5.59 -33.34
C SER A 274 23.78 -4.35 -32.79
N SER A 275 23.71 -4.18 -31.44
CA SER A 275 24.64 -3.25 -30.78
C SER A 275 26.08 -3.78 -30.88
N SER A 276 27.04 -2.93 -31.23
CA SER A 276 28.45 -3.32 -31.30
C SER A 276 28.94 -3.85 -29.91
N PRO A 277 29.98 -4.72 -29.88
CA PRO A 277 30.56 -5.21 -28.62
C PRO A 277 30.94 -4.08 -27.66
N THR A 278 31.47 -2.98 -28.17
CA THR A 278 31.86 -1.78 -27.43
C THR A 278 30.63 -1.10 -26.79
N ALA A 279 29.50 -1.02 -27.51
CA ALA A 279 28.26 -0.45 -26.97
C ALA A 279 27.66 -1.34 -25.88
N LYS A 280 27.77 -2.68 -25.99
CA LYS A 280 27.37 -3.62 -24.95
C LYS A 280 28.21 -3.43 -23.68
N LYS A 281 29.54 -3.44 -23.78
CA LYS A 281 30.47 -3.23 -22.65
C LYS A 281 30.23 -1.91 -21.93
N ARG A 282 30.03 -0.81 -22.69
CA ARG A 282 29.72 0.52 -22.13
C ARG A 282 28.39 0.50 -21.37
N MET A 283 27.40 -0.24 -21.86
CA MET A 283 26.09 -0.38 -21.21
C MET A 283 26.18 -1.14 -19.90
N GLU A 284 26.95 -2.23 -19.88
CA GLU A 284 27.21 -3.04 -18.67
C GLU A 284 27.95 -2.22 -17.59
N ALA A 285 28.98 -1.45 -17.99
CA ALA A 285 29.68 -0.55 -17.08
C ALA A 285 28.73 0.51 -16.47
N THR A 286 27.94 1.20 -17.31
CA THR A 286 26.94 2.20 -16.83
C THR A 286 25.91 1.58 -15.89
N ARG A 287 25.53 0.33 -16.12
CA ARG A 287 24.60 -0.43 -15.27
C ARG A 287 25.25 -0.76 -13.94
N SER A 288 26.50 -1.23 -13.94
CA SER A 288 27.29 -1.51 -12.73
C SER A 288 27.45 -0.25 -11.86
N ASP A 289 27.83 0.89 -12.44
CA ASP A 289 27.96 2.17 -11.74
C ASP A 289 26.63 2.64 -11.14
N SER A 290 25.53 2.48 -11.88
CA SER A 290 24.20 2.82 -11.40
C SER A 290 23.79 1.95 -10.22
N TYR A 291 24.04 0.65 -10.29
CA TYR A 291 23.77 -0.28 -9.21
C TYR A 291 24.58 0.07 -7.95
N ALA A 292 25.89 0.27 -8.09
CA ALA A 292 26.78 0.64 -6.99
C ALA A 292 26.32 1.94 -6.30
N ARG A 293 25.92 2.94 -7.07
CA ARG A 293 25.41 4.21 -6.56
C ARG A 293 24.11 4.04 -5.77
N TYR A 294 23.14 3.32 -6.31
CA TYR A 294 21.87 3.07 -5.61
C TYR A 294 22.07 2.18 -4.37
N LEU A 295 22.88 1.13 -4.48
CA LEU A 295 23.19 0.24 -3.37
C LEU A 295 23.88 1.00 -2.22
N LYS A 296 24.82 1.89 -2.52
CA LYS A 296 25.48 2.74 -1.52
C LYS A 296 24.47 3.66 -0.82
N ALA A 297 23.53 4.27 -1.57
CA ALA A 297 22.50 5.13 -1.01
C ALA A 297 21.53 4.34 -0.12
N GLU A 298 21.10 3.15 -0.55
CA GLU A 298 20.21 2.29 0.21
C GLU A 298 20.87 1.73 1.47
N ARG A 299 22.15 1.32 1.40
CA ARG A 299 22.93 0.90 2.58
C ARG A 299 23.08 2.03 3.59
N LYS A 300 23.32 3.27 3.14
CA LYS A 300 23.36 4.43 4.04
C LYS A 300 22.02 4.64 4.75
N THR A 301 20.91 4.47 4.05
CA THR A 301 19.56 4.61 4.61
C THR A 301 19.20 3.43 5.54
N ALA A 302 19.70 2.22 5.24
CA ALA A 302 19.57 1.03 6.08
C ALA A 302 20.56 1.03 7.27
N GLY A 303 21.61 1.83 7.22
CA GLY A 303 22.76 1.81 8.15
C GLY A 303 22.46 2.09 9.63
N ASP A 304 21.22 2.48 9.95
CA ASP A 304 20.71 2.59 11.33
C ASP A 304 20.24 1.23 11.92
N SER A 305 20.42 0.13 11.21
CA SER A 305 19.94 -1.19 11.67
C SER A 305 20.79 -1.77 12.83
N SER A 306 22.02 -1.31 13.01
CA SER A 306 22.95 -1.85 14.04
C SER A 306 22.38 -1.71 15.46
N ARG A 307 21.78 -0.59 15.80
CA ARG A 307 21.14 -0.40 17.11
C ARG A 307 20.02 -1.40 17.37
N TYR A 308 19.22 -1.71 16.34
CA TYR A 308 18.10 -2.65 16.45
C TYR A 308 18.57 -4.11 16.51
N THR A 309 19.67 -4.42 15.84
CA THR A 309 20.31 -5.73 15.97
C THR A 309 20.81 -5.96 17.41
N GLY A 310 21.32 -4.92 18.06
CA GLY A 310 21.67 -4.95 19.49
C GLY A 310 20.45 -5.27 20.39
N TRP A 311 19.24 -4.79 20.04
CA TRP A 311 18.02 -5.10 20.78
C TRP A 311 17.60 -6.57 20.70
N LEU A 312 17.93 -7.24 19.59
CA LEU A 312 17.70 -8.68 19.44
C LEU A 312 18.69 -9.55 20.20
N ALA A 313 19.86 -8.98 20.56
CA ALA A 313 20.91 -9.67 21.28
C ALA A 313 20.76 -9.53 22.80
N SER A 314 20.17 -8.42 23.28
CA SER A 314 20.01 -8.14 24.71
C SER A 314 18.77 -7.30 24.99
N ASP A 315 17.94 -7.78 25.91
CA ASP A 315 16.72 -7.09 26.36
C ASP A 315 16.99 -5.94 27.35
N ALA A 316 18.22 -5.79 27.87
CA ALA A 316 18.53 -4.87 28.96
C ALA A 316 18.13 -3.40 28.70
N ASN A 317 18.25 -2.96 27.45
CA ASN A 317 18.00 -1.58 27.03
C ASN A 317 16.78 -1.42 26.13
N VAL A 318 15.81 -2.33 26.24
CA VAL A 318 14.59 -2.29 25.44
C VAL A 318 13.35 -2.45 26.30
N LEU A 319 12.29 -1.78 25.87
CA LEU A 319 10.92 -2.03 26.33
C LEU A 319 10.33 -3.14 25.47
N ARG A 320 10.11 -4.31 26.04
CA ARG A 320 9.45 -5.44 25.41
C ARG A 320 7.94 -5.38 25.63
N ILE A 321 7.18 -5.41 24.55
CA ILE A 321 5.72 -5.36 24.56
C ILE A 321 5.22 -6.71 24.04
N PRO A 322 4.47 -7.49 24.85
CA PRO A 322 3.91 -8.77 24.43
C PRO A 322 2.81 -8.55 23.39
N ASN A 323 2.67 -9.46 22.45
CA ASN A 323 1.59 -9.44 21.44
C ASN A 323 0.36 -10.23 21.98
N ASP A 324 -0.20 -9.78 23.09
CA ASP A 324 -1.40 -10.37 23.69
C ASP A 324 -2.59 -9.43 23.53
N GLY A 325 -3.50 -9.74 22.60
CA GLY A 325 -4.67 -8.94 22.31
C GLY A 325 -4.39 -7.51 21.84
N ILE A 326 -3.28 -7.30 21.12
CA ILE A 326 -2.89 -5.99 20.61
C ILE A 326 -3.55 -5.72 19.25
N HIS A 327 -4.13 -4.54 19.12
CA HIS A 327 -4.49 -3.94 17.85
C HIS A 327 -3.31 -3.11 17.31
N ILE A 328 -2.81 -3.47 16.15
CA ILE A 328 -1.75 -2.74 15.45
C ILE A 328 -2.34 -1.91 14.31
N SER A 329 -1.92 -0.64 14.25
CA SER A 329 -2.20 0.26 13.12
C SER A 329 -0.89 0.80 12.58
N PHE A 330 -0.62 0.59 11.31
CA PHE A 330 0.55 1.11 10.60
C PHE A 330 0.22 1.26 9.11
N ASN A 331 1.03 2.05 8.39
CA ASN A 331 0.89 2.14 6.95
C ASN A 331 1.69 1.00 6.29
N PRO A 332 1.04 0.04 5.61
CA PRO A 332 1.73 -1.09 4.97
C PRO A 332 2.65 -0.66 3.82
N ASN A 333 2.51 0.59 3.34
CA ASN A 333 3.38 1.17 2.32
C ASN A 333 4.59 1.92 2.90
N ASP A 334 4.74 2.01 4.22
CA ASP A 334 5.94 2.56 4.83
C ASP A 334 7.09 1.56 4.69
N ARG A 335 8.31 2.11 4.54
CA ARG A 335 9.52 1.30 4.43
C ARG A 335 9.74 0.50 5.70
N VAL A 336 9.95 -0.80 5.55
CA VAL A 336 10.36 -1.74 6.59
C VAL A 336 11.87 -1.95 6.50
N ILE A 337 12.56 -2.11 7.63
CA ILE A 337 13.99 -2.47 7.65
C ILE A 337 14.09 -3.91 8.16
N PRO A 338 14.46 -4.88 7.31
CA PRO A 338 14.65 -6.26 7.75
C PRO A 338 15.87 -6.37 8.69
N LEU A 339 15.70 -7.16 9.75
CA LEU A 339 16.78 -7.53 10.70
C LEU A 339 17.08 -9.02 10.57
N ALA A 340 17.77 -9.39 9.50
CA ALA A 340 17.96 -10.77 9.06
C ALA A 340 16.61 -11.52 9.02
N ASP A 341 16.60 -12.80 9.38
CA ASP A 341 15.39 -13.63 9.37
C ASP A 341 14.57 -13.56 10.66
N ARG A 342 14.92 -12.66 11.59
CA ARG A 342 14.37 -12.68 12.96
C ARG A 342 13.29 -11.63 13.19
N ALA A 343 13.41 -10.46 12.59
CA ALA A 343 12.54 -9.32 12.89
C ALA A 343 12.54 -8.27 11.78
N VAL A 344 11.64 -7.31 11.91
CA VAL A 344 11.58 -6.11 11.06
C VAL A 344 11.42 -4.86 11.90
N VAL A 345 12.00 -3.74 11.46
CA VAL A 345 11.79 -2.43 12.08
C VAL A 345 10.65 -1.71 11.34
N LEU A 346 9.65 -1.32 12.09
CA LEU A 346 8.49 -0.58 11.62
C LEU A 346 8.59 0.90 12.01
N ARG A 347 7.83 1.76 11.27
CA ARG A 347 7.71 3.20 11.50
C ARG A 347 6.25 3.62 11.48
N ASN A 348 5.93 4.73 12.13
CA ASN A 348 4.57 5.29 12.19
C ASN A 348 3.53 4.24 12.64
N VAL A 349 3.81 3.59 13.77
CA VAL A 349 3.00 2.49 14.30
C VAL A 349 2.24 2.95 15.54
N THR A 350 1.01 2.52 15.66
CA THR A 350 0.25 2.61 16.91
C THR A 350 -0.14 1.21 17.36
N LEU A 351 0.25 0.87 18.58
CA LEU A 351 -0.21 -0.35 19.26
C LEU A 351 -1.24 0.04 20.34
N ARG A 352 -2.34 -0.68 20.40
CA ARG A 352 -3.36 -0.56 21.45
C ARG A 352 -3.59 -1.91 22.08
N GLY A 353 -3.41 -1.98 23.39
CA GLY A 353 -3.64 -3.19 24.20
C GLY A 353 -4.37 -2.87 25.49
N LYS A 354 -4.62 -3.90 26.30
CA LYS A 354 -5.22 -3.78 27.63
C LYS A 354 -4.43 -2.87 28.59
N TRP A 355 -3.16 -2.64 28.30
CA TRP A 355 -2.25 -1.80 29.06
C TRP A 355 -2.30 -0.31 28.64
N GLY A 356 -2.84 0.03 27.48
CA GLY A 356 -2.89 1.40 26.99
C GLY A 356 -2.56 1.54 25.50
N THR A 357 -1.95 2.68 25.13
CA THR A 357 -1.62 3.02 23.76
C THR A 357 -0.15 3.42 23.63
N LEU A 358 0.57 2.79 22.71
CA LEU A 358 1.93 3.12 22.30
C LEU A 358 1.91 3.72 20.89
N VAL A 359 2.41 4.94 20.74
CA VAL A 359 2.59 5.61 19.44
C VAL A 359 4.08 5.73 19.16
N VAL A 360 4.53 5.08 18.10
CA VAL A 360 5.94 5.05 17.68
C VAL A 360 6.09 5.79 16.35
N LYS A 361 7.01 6.74 16.29
CA LYS A 361 7.37 7.45 15.04
C LYS A 361 8.39 6.66 14.23
N GLN A 362 9.43 6.14 14.91
CA GLN A 362 10.50 5.35 14.27
C GLN A 362 10.96 4.25 15.22
N GLY A 363 11.36 3.11 14.65
CA GLY A 363 12.12 2.12 15.41
C GLY A 363 11.32 1.21 16.34
N LEU A 364 10.15 0.75 15.92
CA LEU A 364 9.48 -0.39 16.56
C LEU A 364 9.98 -1.68 15.89
N VAL A 365 10.67 -2.51 16.63
CA VAL A 365 11.05 -3.86 16.15
C VAL A 365 9.88 -4.80 16.38
N ARG A 366 9.42 -5.47 15.32
CA ARG A 366 8.43 -6.55 15.38
C ARG A 366 9.14 -7.87 15.09
N MET A 367 9.01 -8.84 15.98
CA MET A 367 9.51 -10.18 15.76
C MET A 367 8.76 -10.87 14.62
N ASN A 368 9.44 -11.67 13.79
CA ASN A 368 8.80 -12.32 12.63
C ASN A 368 7.74 -13.36 13.01
N ASP A 369 7.92 -14.01 14.15
CA ASP A 369 6.95 -14.91 14.76
C ASP A 369 5.80 -14.20 15.50
N TRP A 370 5.77 -12.87 15.45
CA TRP A 370 4.79 -12.03 16.14
C TRP A 370 4.77 -12.20 17.67
N SER A 371 5.78 -12.79 18.27
CA SER A 371 5.83 -13.03 19.73
C SER A 371 5.90 -11.76 20.54
N ALA A 372 6.52 -10.70 20.02
CA ALA A 372 6.71 -9.45 20.73
C ALA A 372 7.03 -8.27 19.81
N PHE A 373 6.90 -7.07 20.40
CA PHE A 373 7.47 -5.83 19.84
C PHE A 373 8.53 -5.29 20.80
N LEU A 374 9.60 -4.67 20.25
CA LEU A 374 10.65 -4.04 21.02
C LEU A 374 10.73 -2.55 20.68
N ALA A 375 10.80 -1.71 21.70
CA ALA A 375 11.04 -0.28 21.59
C ALA A 375 12.26 0.11 22.45
N ALA A 376 12.83 1.30 22.25
CA ALA A 376 13.91 1.80 23.09
C ALA A 376 13.52 1.81 24.58
N ALA A 377 14.51 1.74 25.47
CA ALA A 377 14.28 1.91 26.91
C ALA A 377 13.54 3.24 27.20
N PRO A 378 12.67 3.28 28.22
CA PRO A 378 12.05 4.52 28.68
C PRO A 378 13.09 5.58 29.08
N GLN A 379 12.80 6.83 28.73
CA GLN A 379 13.68 7.98 29.09
C GLN A 379 13.05 8.89 30.13
N LEU A 380 11.74 9.09 30.07
CA LEU A 380 11.01 9.96 30.98
C LEU A 380 9.63 9.35 31.32
N THR A 381 9.30 9.35 32.61
CA THR A 381 7.98 8.97 33.11
C THR A 381 7.35 10.17 33.79
N LYS A 382 6.14 10.55 33.34
CA LYS A 382 5.32 11.62 33.95
C LYS A 382 3.89 11.13 34.09
N GLY A 383 3.53 10.71 35.31
CA GLY A 383 2.26 10.07 35.57
C GLY A 383 2.09 8.79 34.74
N ASN A 384 0.98 8.67 34.01
CA ASN A 384 0.69 7.53 33.14
C ASN A 384 1.34 7.65 31.74
N ARG A 385 2.10 8.73 31.47
CA ARG A 385 2.77 8.96 30.19
C ARG A 385 4.25 8.70 30.29
N ILE A 386 4.74 7.79 29.46
CA ILE A 386 6.13 7.40 29.35
C ILE A 386 6.62 7.71 27.94
N THR A 387 7.80 8.30 27.84
CA THR A 387 8.43 8.59 26.54
C THR A 387 9.76 7.89 26.42
N GLY A 388 10.05 7.37 25.25
CA GLY A 388 11.39 6.94 24.81
C GLY A 388 11.90 7.82 23.68
N ALA A 389 12.99 7.42 23.05
CA ALA A 389 13.62 8.19 21.98
C ALA A 389 12.66 8.52 20.81
N ASP A 390 11.85 7.56 20.44
CA ASP A 390 11.02 7.64 19.24
C ASP A 390 9.53 7.31 19.50
N TYR A 391 9.10 7.24 20.77
CA TYR A 391 7.73 6.84 21.10
C TYR A 391 7.15 7.60 22.28
N THR A 392 5.82 7.54 22.38
CA THR A 392 5.03 7.90 23.55
C THR A 392 4.13 6.72 23.91
N LEU A 393 4.21 6.26 25.15
CA LEU A 393 3.33 5.26 25.75
C LEU A 393 2.42 5.96 26.75
N THR A 394 1.11 5.76 26.61
CA THR A 394 0.09 6.20 27.58
C THR A 394 -0.54 4.98 28.21
N LEU A 395 -0.32 4.78 29.49
CA LEU A 395 -0.84 3.64 30.24
C LEU A 395 -2.28 3.88 30.70
N LEU A 396 -3.05 2.82 30.75
CA LEU A 396 -4.33 2.78 31.46
C LEU A 396 -4.11 2.59 32.98
N PRO A 397 -5.08 2.96 33.83
CA PRO A 397 -5.03 2.68 35.27
C PRO A 397 -4.77 1.21 35.56
N GLY A 398 -3.97 0.92 36.56
CA GLY A 398 -3.58 -0.45 36.93
C GLY A 398 -2.39 -1.04 36.15
N TRP A 399 -1.73 -0.24 35.31
CA TRP A 399 -0.53 -0.66 34.57
C TRP A 399 0.64 0.25 34.83
N GLU A 400 1.85 -0.33 34.85
CA GLU A 400 3.10 0.40 34.96
C GLU A 400 4.19 -0.17 34.04
N VAL A 401 5.26 0.61 33.83
CA VAL A 401 6.50 0.13 33.21
C VAL A 401 7.50 -0.10 34.29
N ARG A 402 8.05 -1.31 34.35
CA ARG A 402 9.04 -1.75 35.35
C ARG A 402 10.31 -2.25 34.68
N HIS A 403 11.44 -1.95 35.28
CA HIS A 403 12.72 -2.57 34.91
C HIS A 403 12.85 -3.89 35.68
N THR A 404 13.06 -4.97 34.96
CA THR A 404 13.27 -6.32 35.49
C THR A 404 14.67 -6.80 35.13
N GLU A 405 15.09 -7.94 35.63
CA GLU A 405 16.36 -8.59 35.25
C GLU A 405 16.45 -8.83 33.73
N SER A 406 15.31 -9.05 33.06
CA SER A 406 15.21 -9.25 31.61
C SER A 406 14.85 -7.97 30.84
N GLY A 407 15.11 -6.77 31.39
CA GLY A 407 14.85 -5.46 30.75
C GLY A 407 13.50 -4.85 31.10
N TRP A 408 13.07 -3.85 30.34
CA TRP A 408 11.83 -3.11 30.60
C TRP A 408 10.59 -3.87 30.12
N ARG A 409 9.54 -3.88 30.97
CA ARG A 409 8.25 -4.57 30.70
C ARG A 409 7.08 -3.68 31.10
N ILE A 410 5.95 -3.86 30.39
CA ILE A 410 4.64 -3.31 30.78
C ILE A 410 3.95 -4.40 31.62
N VAL A 411 3.68 -4.10 32.90
CA VAL A 411 3.13 -5.06 33.87
C VAL A 411 1.92 -4.48 34.61
N PRO A 412 1.00 -5.32 35.11
CA PRO A 412 -0.02 -4.87 36.05
C PRO A 412 0.61 -4.43 37.37
N VAL A 413 0.04 -3.39 38.01
CA VAL A 413 0.54 -2.86 39.30
C VAL A 413 0.50 -3.91 40.41
N ASN A 414 -0.42 -4.89 40.34
CA ASN A 414 -0.67 -5.87 41.40
C ASN A 414 0.08 -7.21 41.23
N GLU A 415 0.98 -7.38 40.29
CA GLU A 415 1.73 -8.65 40.07
C GLU A 415 2.90 -8.87 41.08
N VAL A 416 2.97 -8.12 42.19
CA VAL A 416 4.17 -8.08 43.08
C VAL A 416 4.18 -9.13 44.19
N GLU A 417 3.08 -9.82 44.52
CA GLU A 417 3.07 -10.65 45.75
C GLU A 417 3.13 -12.18 45.57
N ASN A 418 3.07 -12.74 44.37
CA ASN A 418 2.92 -14.21 44.23
C ASN A 418 4.19 -14.98 43.79
N ARG A 419 5.39 -14.44 43.94
CA ARG A 419 6.64 -15.19 43.69
C ARG A 419 7.64 -15.15 44.88
N LYS A 420 7.13 -15.23 46.10
CA LYS A 420 7.91 -15.57 47.28
C LYS A 420 7.10 -16.56 48.11
N THR A 421 7.04 -17.77 47.66
CA THR A 421 6.89 -18.99 48.46
C THR A 421 7.52 -20.14 47.71
#